data_adc89b08391a2aaf6675fbc50417ddcc
#
_entry.id   adc89b08391a2aaf6675fbc50417ddcc
#
_cell.length_a   1.000
_cell.length_b   1.000
_cell.length_c   1.000
_cell.angle_alpha   90.00
_cell.angle_beta   90.00
_cell.angle_gamma   90.00
#
_symmetry.space_group_name_H-M   'P 1'
#
loop_
_entity.id
_entity.type
_entity.pdbx_description
1 polymer ?
#
loop_
_entity_poly.entity_id
_entity_poly.type
_entity_poly.pdbx_seq_one_letter_code
_entity_poly.pdbx_strand_id
1 'polypeptide(L)'
;ELAPLINLDCGSLHQPGIAAVADLMAAKYEAMGGWQIKRVDCGAAGVGLEIRNQPDAAQIDVMLIGHMDTVFPLGTAAARPMSIDGERAYGPGVSDMKSGLLNIVYALRELPREVRDRLSICVCMNPDEEIGSLHSSDWLAAVAKQAKQVLVAEAARADGSLVKARKGMARYRIDFTGKAAHAGNEPQKGRSAITELGHWILAINALTNFESGTTLNIGIVEGGNGANIVPAHASAVVDVRFWDNQEYHQIDDHLLTLAERPHL
;
A
#
# COMPACT_ATOMS: atom_id res chain seq x y z
N GLU A 1 -5.82 15.82 20.93
CA GLU A 1 -4.64 15.02 20.59
C GLU A 1 -4.54 14.69 19.09
N LEU A 2 -5.67 14.56 18.36
CA LEU A 2 -5.66 14.22 16.93
C LEU A 2 -5.18 15.40 16.05
N ALA A 3 -5.57 16.65 16.36
CA ALA A 3 -5.25 17.82 15.54
C ALA A 3 -3.75 18.02 15.24
N PRO A 4 -2.82 17.85 16.20
CA PRO A 4 -1.39 17.95 15.89
C PRO A 4 -0.91 16.95 14.83
N LEU A 5 -1.48 15.75 14.79
CA LEU A 5 -1.16 14.74 13.77
C LEU A 5 -1.76 15.11 12.42
N ILE A 6 -3.03 15.54 12.41
CA ILE A 6 -3.74 15.84 11.16
C ILE A 6 -3.14 17.07 10.47
N ASN A 7 -2.69 18.06 11.23
CA ASN A 7 -2.13 19.29 10.72
C ASN A 7 -0.64 19.20 10.30
N LEU A 8 -0.13 17.96 10.16
CA LEU A 8 1.19 17.67 9.59
C LEU A 8 1.04 17.07 8.20
N ASP A 9 1.76 17.64 7.24
CA ASP A 9 1.97 17.01 5.94
C ASP A 9 2.95 15.85 6.09
N CYS A 10 2.50 14.64 5.81
CA CYS A 10 3.29 13.40 5.92
C CYS A 10 2.98 12.45 4.75
N GLY A 11 2.89 12.98 3.54
CA GLY A 11 2.77 12.14 2.34
C GLY A 11 3.93 11.14 2.26
N SER A 12 3.70 9.96 1.64
CA SER A 12 4.74 8.94 1.47
C SER A 12 6.00 9.54 0.87
N LEU A 13 7.17 9.14 1.39
CA LEU A 13 8.51 9.65 1.06
C LEU A 13 8.81 11.08 1.56
N HIS A 14 7.86 11.78 2.19
CA HIS A 14 8.14 13.07 2.85
C HIS A 14 8.74 12.83 4.24
N GLN A 15 10.03 12.48 4.28
CA GLN A 15 10.74 12.11 5.51
C GLN A 15 10.58 13.09 6.68
N PRO A 16 10.64 14.44 6.50
CA PRO A 16 10.45 15.37 7.61
C PRO A 16 9.07 15.25 8.28
N GLY A 17 8.01 15.11 7.49
CA GLY A 17 6.65 14.94 8.01
C GLY A 17 6.45 13.59 8.71
N ILE A 18 6.98 12.52 8.13
CA ILE A 18 6.99 11.19 8.73
C ILE A 18 7.72 11.22 10.08
N ALA A 19 8.90 11.83 10.16
CA ALA A 19 9.66 11.98 11.39
C ALA A 19 8.88 12.76 12.45
N ALA A 20 8.19 13.85 12.07
CA ALA A 20 7.38 14.63 13.01
C ALA A 20 6.20 13.82 13.57
N VAL A 21 5.53 13.00 12.74
CA VAL A 21 4.48 12.08 13.21
C VAL A 21 5.08 11.02 14.15
N ALA A 22 6.24 10.44 13.79
CA ALA A 22 6.94 9.46 14.61
C ALA A 22 7.32 10.05 15.98
N ASP A 23 7.81 11.30 16.04
CA ASP A 23 8.15 11.99 17.29
C ASP A 23 6.92 12.17 18.19
N LEU A 24 5.80 12.62 17.61
CA LEU A 24 4.54 12.76 18.35
C LEU A 24 4.02 11.43 18.88
N MET A 25 4.13 10.37 18.10
CA MET A 25 3.70 9.04 18.53
C MET A 25 4.64 8.46 19.59
N ALA A 26 5.95 8.55 19.41
CA ALA A 26 6.95 8.12 20.39
C ALA A 26 6.73 8.78 21.76
N ALA A 27 6.53 10.10 21.77
CA ALA A 27 6.28 10.85 23.01
C ALA A 27 5.04 10.33 23.79
N LYS A 28 4.02 9.81 23.09
CA LYS A 28 2.82 9.23 23.76
C LYS A 28 3.17 7.92 24.50
N TYR A 29 4.01 7.08 23.93
CA TYR A 29 4.46 5.84 24.57
C TYR A 29 5.48 6.08 25.66
N GLU A 30 6.35 7.08 25.50
CA GLU A 30 7.26 7.55 26.58
C GLU A 30 6.44 8.02 27.79
N ALA A 31 5.40 8.82 27.57
CA ALA A 31 4.53 9.31 28.63
C ALA A 31 3.72 8.19 29.33
N MET A 32 3.41 7.10 28.64
CA MET A 32 2.78 5.92 29.26
C MET A 32 3.73 5.15 30.17
N GLY A 33 5.04 5.20 29.90
CA GLY A 33 6.06 4.41 30.58
C GLY A 33 5.97 2.90 30.35
N GLY A 34 7.08 2.20 30.49
CA GLY A 34 7.15 0.74 30.34
C GLY A 34 7.14 0.26 28.88
N TRP A 35 7.47 1.13 27.91
CA TRP A 35 7.59 0.80 26.50
C TRP A 35 9.02 1.11 26.03
N GLN A 36 9.64 0.16 25.36
CA GLN A 36 10.86 0.39 24.61
C GLN A 36 10.50 0.83 23.20
N ILE A 37 11.08 1.94 22.76
CA ILE A 37 10.84 2.53 21.45
C ILE A 37 12.10 2.39 20.62
N LYS A 38 12.00 1.71 19.50
CA LYS A 38 13.06 1.56 18.51
C LYS A 38 12.65 2.30 17.25
N ARG A 39 13.53 3.16 16.75
CA ARG A 39 13.39 3.76 15.43
C ARG A 39 14.02 2.85 14.39
N VAL A 40 13.28 2.52 13.36
CA VAL A 40 13.70 1.64 12.26
C VAL A 40 13.95 2.48 11.02
N ASP A 41 15.14 2.36 10.46
CA ASP A 41 15.47 3.02 9.20
C ASP A 41 14.77 2.27 8.05
N CYS A 42 13.87 2.97 7.35
CA CYS A 42 13.17 2.48 6.16
C CYS A 42 13.69 3.19 4.87
N GLY A 43 14.95 3.58 4.86
CA GLY A 43 15.61 4.15 3.68
C GLY A 43 14.91 5.40 3.15
N ALA A 44 14.54 5.40 1.87
CA ALA A 44 13.90 6.55 1.24
C ALA A 44 12.55 6.93 1.87
N ALA A 45 11.86 6.00 2.53
CA ALA A 45 10.60 6.28 3.21
C ALA A 45 10.78 6.97 4.58
N GLY A 46 12.00 6.99 5.11
CA GLY A 46 12.28 7.60 6.42
C GLY A 46 12.19 6.61 7.57
N VAL A 47 11.64 7.04 8.70
CA VAL A 47 11.67 6.29 9.96
C VAL A 47 10.36 5.55 10.23
N GLY A 48 10.47 4.24 10.57
CA GLY A 48 9.42 3.47 11.22
C GLY A 48 9.58 3.42 12.73
N LEU A 49 8.54 3.05 13.47
CA LEU A 49 8.56 2.82 14.91
C LEU A 49 8.23 1.37 15.24
N GLU A 50 9.08 0.74 16.05
CA GLU A 50 8.82 -0.55 16.70
C GLU A 50 8.81 -0.33 18.22
N ILE A 51 7.67 -0.58 18.84
CA ILE A 51 7.42 -0.23 20.25
C ILE A 51 6.98 -1.49 20.98
N ARG A 52 7.73 -1.89 22.02
CA ARG A 52 7.47 -3.13 22.77
C ARG A 52 7.38 -2.86 24.28
N ASN A 53 6.42 -3.53 24.94
CA ASN A 53 6.35 -3.53 26.41
C ASN A 53 7.27 -4.61 27.02
N GLN A 54 7.56 -5.68 26.30
CA GLN A 54 8.47 -6.75 26.68
C GLN A 54 9.49 -6.98 25.55
N PRO A 55 10.57 -6.18 25.50
CA PRO A 55 11.51 -6.19 24.38
C PRO A 55 12.25 -7.52 24.19
N ASP A 56 12.49 -8.24 25.29
CA ASP A 56 13.24 -9.51 25.31
C ASP A 56 12.35 -10.73 25.08
N ALA A 57 11.04 -10.55 24.90
CA ALA A 57 10.12 -11.66 24.64
C ALA A 57 10.43 -12.33 23.30
N ALA A 58 10.67 -13.63 23.30
CA ALA A 58 10.94 -14.42 22.08
C ALA A 58 9.71 -14.51 21.15
N GLN A 59 8.51 -14.35 21.71
CA GLN A 59 7.25 -14.37 20.97
C GLN A 59 6.38 -13.18 21.36
N ILE A 60 5.75 -12.59 20.38
CA ILE A 60 4.78 -11.49 20.53
C ILE A 60 3.38 -12.09 20.61
N ASP A 61 2.61 -11.79 21.66
CA ASP A 61 1.22 -12.24 21.73
C ASP A 61 0.34 -11.45 20.78
N VAL A 62 0.51 -10.13 20.73
CA VAL A 62 -0.26 -9.24 19.86
C VAL A 62 0.65 -8.21 19.21
N MET A 63 0.67 -8.17 17.89
CA MET A 63 1.26 -7.09 17.10
C MET A 63 0.15 -6.17 16.62
N LEU A 64 0.31 -4.88 16.85
CA LEU A 64 -0.57 -3.82 16.37
C LEU A 64 0.16 -3.06 15.27
N ILE A 65 -0.49 -2.87 14.13
CA ILE A 65 0.11 -2.18 12.98
C ILE A 65 -0.72 -0.95 12.61
N GLY A 66 -0.02 0.13 12.28
CA GLY A 66 -0.56 1.29 11.61
C GLY A 66 0.50 2.00 10.80
N HIS A 67 0.08 2.92 9.92
CA HIS A 67 1.02 3.70 9.12
C HIS A 67 0.95 5.20 9.45
N MET A 68 2.07 5.89 9.19
CA MET A 68 2.24 7.31 9.50
C MET A 68 2.10 8.20 8.27
N ASP A 69 2.26 7.63 7.09
CA ASP A 69 2.14 8.35 5.83
C ASP A 69 0.68 8.58 5.39
N THR A 70 0.50 9.38 4.37
CA THR A 70 -0.77 9.66 3.73
C THR A 70 -0.57 9.83 2.22
N VAL A 71 -1.67 9.70 1.43
CA VAL A 71 -1.66 9.97 -0.02
C VAL A 71 -1.55 11.46 -0.38
N PHE A 72 -1.59 12.36 0.59
CA PHE A 72 -1.74 13.79 0.35
C PHE A 72 -0.41 14.49 0.06
N PRO A 73 -0.36 15.39 -0.96
CA PRO A 73 0.82 16.20 -1.24
C PRO A 73 1.08 17.26 -0.17
N LEU A 74 2.29 17.78 -0.17
CA LEU A 74 2.70 18.90 0.70
C LEU A 74 1.78 20.11 0.53
N GLY A 75 1.48 20.82 1.64
CA GLY A 75 0.59 21.95 1.71
C GLY A 75 -0.88 21.59 1.95
N THR A 76 -1.23 20.27 1.88
CA THR A 76 -2.62 19.84 2.09
C THR A 76 -3.08 20.11 3.52
N ALA A 77 -2.24 19.87 4.52
CA ALA A 77 -2.58 20.13 5.92
C ALA A 77 -2.87 21.62 6.20
N ALA A 78 -2.12 22.50 5.57
CA ALA A 78 -2.36 23.96 5.65
C ALA A 78 -3.64 24.40 4.91
N ALA A 79 -3.91 23.81 3.75
CA ALA A 79 -5.09 24.12 2.94
C ALA A 79 -6.39 23.52 3.52
N ARG A 80 -6.30 22.40 4.23
CA ARG A 80 -7.42 21.69 4.85
C ARG A 80 -7.08 21.25 6.27
N PRO A 81 -6.85 22.20 7.20
CA PRO A 81 -6.54 21.87 8.58
C PRO A 81 -7.68 21.06 9.21
N MET A 82 -7.37 20.33 10.28
CA MET A 82 -8.40 19.59 11.00
C MET A 82 -9.56 20.49 11.42
N SER A 83 -10.76 20.07 11.11
CA SER A 83 -12.00 20.71 11.53
C SER A 83 -12.96 19.67 12.11
N ILE A 84 -13.90 20.13 12.94
CA ILE A 84 -14.95 19.30 13.54
C ILE A 84 -16.30 19.94 13.15
N ASP A 85 -17.20 19.10 12.64
CA ASP A 85 -18.59 19.49 12.37
C ASP A 85 -19.50 18.42 12.97
N GLY A 86 -20.23 18.79 14.01
CA GLY A 86 -21.02 17.88 14.81
C GLY A 86 -20.15 16.74 15.40
N GLU A 87 -20.47 15.52 15.04
CA GLU A 87 -19.76 14.31 15.51
C GLU A 87 -18.64 13.87 14.56
N ARG A 88 -18.34 14.63 13.53
CA ARG A 88 -17.36 14.27 12.49
C ARG A 88 -16.11 15.15 12.55
N ALA A 89 -14.95 14.52 12.40
CA ALA A 89 -13.68 15.19 12.22
C ALA A 89 -13.24 15.09 10.75
N TYR A 90 -12.72 16.19 10.21
CA TYR A 90 -12.24 16.31 8.83
C TYR A 90 -10.78 16.74 8.81
N GLY A 91 -10.03 16.27 7.83
CA GLY A 91 -8.63 16.65 7.61
C GLY A 91 -7.85 15.50 6.96
N PRO A 92 -6.61 15.78 6.44
CA PRO A 92 -5.80 14.79 5.75
C PRO A 92 -5.35 13.67 6.68
N GLY A 93 -5.69 12.43 6.35
CA GLY A 93 -5.34 11.26 7.15
C GLY A 93 -6.16 11.07 8.43
N VAL A 94 -7.30 11.75 8.62
CA VAL A 94 -8.17 11.55 9.79
C VAL A 94 -8.62 10.10 9.87
N SER A 95 -9.14 9.53 8.81
CA SER A 95 -9.63 8.14 8.76
C SER A 95 -8.54 7.17 8.39
N ASP A 96 -7.64 7.57 7.50
CA ASP A 96 -6.56 6.79 6.93
C ASP A 96 -5.21 7.45 7.21
N MET A 97 -4.44 7.02 8.26
CA MET A 97 -5.06 6.27 9.37
C MET A 97 -4.64 6.86 10.74
N LYS A 98 -4.43 8.20 10.82
CA LYS A 98 -3.92 8.87 12.04
C LYS A 98 -4.82 8.68 13.27
N SER A 99 -6.15 8.57 13.08
CA SER A 99 -7.05 8.20 14.18
C SER A 99 -6.80 6.77 14.66
N GLY A 100 -6.49 5.84 13.75
CA GLY A 100 -6.12 4.46 14.10
C GLY A 100 -4.87 4.40 14.97
N LEU A 101 -3.86 5.23 14.67
CA LEU A 101 -2.65 5.34 15.51
C LEU A 101 -2.99 5.77 16.94
N LEU A 102 -3.89 6.74 17.10
CA LEU A 102 -4.36 7.16 18.42
C LEU A 102 -5.24 6.10 19.09
N ASN A 103 -6.08 5.41 18.34
CA ASN A 103 -6.90 4.33 18.88
C ASN A 103 -6.03 3.23 19.51
N ILE A 104 -4.89 2.89 18.90
CA ILE A 104 -3.93 1.97 19.51
C ILE A 104 -3.43 2.53 20.86
N VAL A 105 -3.01 3.79 20.90
CA VAL A 105 -2.51 4.42 22.13
C VAL A 105 -3.57 4.38 23.23
N TYR A 106 -4.81 4.78 22.93
CA TYR A 106 -5.89 4.80 23.90
C TYR A 106 -6.28 3.39 24.35
N ALA A 107 -6.39 2.44 23.44
CA ALA A 107 -6.66 1.05 23.79
C ALA A 107 -5.62 0.47 24.77
N LEU A 108 -4.33 0.74 24.50
CA LEU A 108 -3.24 0.28 25.39
C LEU A 108 -3.19 1.02 26.72
N ARG A 109 -3.62 2.29 26.75
CA ARG A 109 -3.72 3.09 27.98
C ARG A 109 -4.84 2.58 28.89
N GLU A 110 -5.98 2.24 28.30
CA GLU A 110 -7.15 1.74 29.02
C GLU A 110 -7.06 0.24 29.36
N LEU A 111 -6.12 -0.49 28.76
CA LEU A 111 -5.92 -1.91 29.07
C LEU A 111 -5.47 -2.07 30.52
N PRO A 112 -6.16 -2.89 31.34
CA PRO A 112 -5.75 -3.11 32.73
C PRO A 112 -4.29 -3.55 32.81
N ARG A 113 -3.55 -2.96 33.76
CA ARG A 113 -2.12 -3.20 33.92
C ARG A 113 -1.79 -4.68 34.03
N GLU A 114 -2.58 -5.43 34.78
CA GLU A 114 -2.42 -6.89 34.95
C GLU A 114 -2.54 -7.66 33.64
N VAL A 115 -3.37 -7.20 32.70
CA VAL A 115 -3.50 -7.81 31.38
C VAL A 115 -2.32 -7.42 30.51
N ARG A 116 -1.97 -6.14 30.50
CA ARG A 116 -0.82 -5.63 29.74
C ARG A 116 0.49 -6.28 30.13
N ASP A 117 0.73 -6.46 31.45
CA ASP A 117 1.98 -7.01 31.96
C ASP A 117 2.13 -8.52 31.69
N ARG A 118 1.00 -9.23 31.38
CA ARG A 118 1.00 -10.64 30.98
C ARG A 118 1.16 -10.87 29.48
N LEU A 119 0.89 -9.86 28.66
CA LEU A 119 0.95 -9.96 27.20
C LEU A 119 2.25 -9.33 26.69
N SER A 120 2.92 -10.01 25.78
CA SER A 120 3.94 -9.39 24.96
C SER A 120 3.28 -8.66 23.78
N ILE A 121 3.36 -7.33 23.81
CA ILE A 121 2.72 -6.46 22.83
C ILE A 121 3.79 -5.72 22.03
N CYS A 122 3.65 -5.72 20.70
CA CYS A 122 4.49 -4.94 19.80
C CYS A 122 3.60 -4.03 18.95
N VAL A 123 3.93 -2.75 18.88
CA VAL A 123 3.29 -1.80 17.97
C VAL A 123 4.29 -1.42 16.89
N CYS A 124 3.91 -1.59 15.63
CA CYS A 124 4.69 -1.16 14.47
C CYS A 124 3.95 -0.05 13.72
N MET A 125 4.66 1.04 13.44
CA MET A 125 4.14 2.16 12.64
C MET A 125 5.08 2.38 11.48
N ASN A 126 4.63 2.04 10.25
CA ASN A 126 5.46 2.17 9.05
C ASN A 126 5.24 3.51 8.33
N PRO A 127 6.23 3.94 7.52
CA PRO A 127 6.23 5.26 6.90
C PRO A 127 5.72 5.28 5.45
N ASP A 128 5.29 4.14 4.86
CA ASP A 128 5.14 3.97 3.42
C ASP A 128 4.04 2.98 2.99
N GLU A 129 2.97 2.87 3.78
CA GLU A 129 1.85 1.96 3.47
C GLU A 129 1.16 2.36 2.17
N GLU A 130 0.93 3.65 1.97
CA GLU A 130 0.18 4.22 0.84
C GLU A 130 0.83 3.98 -0.54
N ILE A 131 2.10 3.60 -0.54
CA ILE A 131 2.84 3.17 -1.72
C ILE A 131 3.16 1.66 -1.73
N GLY A 132 2.50 0.89 -0.85
CA GLY A 132 2.62 -0.58 -0.79
C GLY A 132 3.74 -1.08 0.11
N SER A 133 4.18 -0.31 1.10
CA SER A 133 5.22 -0.67 2.08
C SER A 133 6.54 -1.13 1.43
N LEU A 134 6.93 -0.49 0.33
CA LEU A 134 8.07 -0.89 -0.49
C LEU A 134 9.40 -0.94 0.28
N HIS A 135 9.53 -0.13 1.34
CA HIS A 135 10.75 -0.01 2.15
C HIS A 135 10.60 -0.64 3.53
N SER A 136 9.38 -0.84 4.02
CA SER A 136 9.11 -1.35 5.37
C SER A 136 8.63 -2.80 5.43
N SER A 137 8.24 -3.40 4.29
CA SER A 137 7.63 -4.73 4.22
C SER A 137 8.48 -5.84 4.85
N ASP A 138 9.79 -5.87 4.58
CA ASP A 138 10.67 -6.91 5.11
C ASP A 138 10.79 -6.84 6.63
N TRP A 139 10.90 -5.63 7.18
CA TRP A 139 10.88 -5.42 8.63
C TRP A 139 9.55 -5.86 9.24
N LEU A 140 8.42 -5.38 8.70
CA LEU A 140 7.10 -5.75 9.20
C LEU A 140 6.87 -7.26 9.14
N ALA A 141 7.28 -7.92 8.05
CA ALA A 141 7.17 -9.36 7.89
C ALA A 141 8.04 -10.12 8.91
N ALA A 142 9.24 -9.61 9.20
CA ALA A 142 10.14 -10.22 10.20
C ALA A 142 9.56 -10.14 11.61
N VAL A 143 8.93 -9.01 11.98
CA VAL A 143 8.26 -8.84 13.28
C VAL A 143 6.98 -9.68 13.33
N ALA A 144 6.16 -9.67 12.27
CA ALA A 144 4.91 -10.42 12.21
C ALA A 144 5.09 -11.93 12.35
N LYS A 145 6.20 -12.50 11.86
CA LYS A 145 6.56 -13.92 12.05
C LYS A 145 6.75 -14.31 13.52
N GLN A 146 7.01 -13.34 14.40
CA GLN A 146 7.15 -13.57 15.84
C GLN A 146 5.80 -13.44 16.57
N ALA A 147 4.76 -12.95 15.91
CA ALA A 147 3.48 -12.62 16.51
C ALA A 147 2.45 -13.75 16.38
N LYS A 148 1.70 -14.03 17.46
CA LYS A 148 0.56 -14.95 17.43
C LYS A 148 -0.64 -14.34 16.72
N GLN A 149 -0.86 -13.06 16.91
CA GLN A 149 -1.96 -12.30 16.31
C GLN A 149 -1.45 -10.95 15.82
N VAL A 150 -1.97 -10.53 14.68
CA VAL A 150 -1.68 -9.22 14.09
C VAL A 150 -3.01 -8.49 13.88
N LEU A 151 -3.10 -7.28 14.42
CA LEU A 151 -4.25 -6.39 14.27
C LEU A 151 -3.79 -5.11 13.56
N VAL A 152 -4.45 -4.77 12.47
CA VAL A 152 -4.18 -3.56 11.70
C VAL A 152 -5.25 -2.53 12.06
N ALA A 153 -4.85 -1.35 12.54
CA ALA A 153 -5.75 -0.32 13.05
C ALA A 153 -6.30 0.62 11.96
N GLU A 154 -6.54 0.06 10.77
CA GLU A 154 -7.21 0.71 9.66
C GLU A 154 -8.70 0.97 9.94
N ALA A 155 -9.29 1.84 9.13
CA ALA A 155 -10.70 2.15 9.24
C ALA A 155 -11.58 0.89 9.05
N ALA A 156 -12.56 0.71 9.95
CA ALA A 156 -13.60 -0.28 9.81
C ALA A 156 -14.47 -0.01 8.56
N ARG A 157 -15.26 -0.98 8.14
CA ARG A 157 -16.29 -0.79 7.11
C ARG A 157 -17.37 0.18 7.60
N ALA A 158 -18.13 0.76 6.68
CA ALA A 158 -19.18 1.73 7.00
C ALA A 158 -20.26 1.19 7.95
N ASP A 159 -20.47 -0.12 7.98
CA ASP A 159 -21.37 -0.83 8.90
C ASP A 159 -20.70 -1.22 10.22
N GLY A 160 -19.43 -0.83 10.45
CA GLY A 160 -18.65 -1.17 11.64
C GLY A 160 -18.02 -2.58 11.60
N SER A 161 -18.21 -3.35 10.53
CA SER A 161 -17.61 -4.68 10.43
C SER A 161 -16.08 -4.63 10.28
N LEU A 162 -15.41 -5.64 10.85
CA LEU A 162 -13.97 -5.81 10.76
C LEU A 162 -13.60 -6.51 9.46
N VAL A 163 -12.44 -6.14 8.90
CA VAL A 163 -11.88 -6.80 7.73
C VAL A 163 -11.03 -7.99 8.18
N LYS A 164 -11.50 -9.21 7.92
CA LYS A 164 -10.80 -10.45 8.27
C LYS A 164 -9.75 -10.85 7.21
N ALA A 165 -10.01 -10.57 5.96
CA ALA A 165 -9.15 -10.91 4.84
C ALA A 165 -9.28 -9.89 3.71
N ARG A 166 -8.23 -9.72 2.94
CA ARG A 166 -8.19 -8.89 1.73
C ARG A 166 -7.59 -9.70 0.59
N LYS A 167 -7.99 -9.39 -0.63
CA LYS A 167 -7.33 -9.92 -1.82
C LYS A 167 -5.90 -9.39 -1.89
N GLY A 168 -4.99 -10.23 -2.34
CA GLY A 168 -3.70 -9.79 -2.83
C GLY A 168 -3.85 -8.87 -4.03
N MET A 169 -2.84 -8.02 -4.24
CA MET A 169 -2.79 -7.08 -5.35
C MET A 169 -1.45 -7.19 -6.05
N ALA A 170 -1.49 -7.18 -7.38
CA ALA A 170 -0.31 -6.96 -8.21
C ALA A 170 -0.63 -5.92 -9.28
N ARG A 171 0.37 -5.18 -9.71
CA ARG A 171 0.26 -4.21 -10.81
C ARG A 171 1.36 -4.45 -11.81
N TYR A 172 0.99 -4.59 -13.07
CA TYR A 172 1.93 -4.74 -14.17
C TYR A 172 1.89 -3.51 -15.05
N ARG A 173 3.05 -3.00 -15.44
CA ARG A 173 3.22 -2.13 -16.59
C ARG A 173 3.82 -2.97 -17.71
N ILE A 174 3.18 -2.96 -18.85
CA ILE A 174 3.59 -3.71 -20.04
C ILE A 174 3.86 -2.69 -21.14
N ASP A 175 5.09 -2.68 -21.65
CA ASP A 175 5.52 -1.80 -22.72
C ASP A 175 5.75 -2.62 -23.98
N PHE A 176 5.16 -2.19 -25.11
CA PHE A 176 5.23 -2.84 -26.40
C PHE A 176 6.12 -2.01 -27.34
N THR A 177 7.13 -2.66 -27.91
CA THR A 177 8.02 -2.06 -28.90
C THR A 177 7.79 -2.69 -30.26
N GLY A 178 7.31 -1.91 -31.20
CA GLY A 178 7.09 -2.27 -32.59
C GLY A 178 8.08 -1.59 -33.54
N LYS A 179 7.64 -1.39 -34.78
CA LYS A 179 8.39 -0.71 -35.83
C LYS A 179 7.48 0.22 -36.62
N ALA A 180 7.85 1.50 -36.68
CA ALA A 180 7.11 2.47 -37.46
C ALA A 180 7.25 2.24 -38.98
N ALA A 181 6.15 2.51 -39.72
CA ALA A 181 6.11 2.57 -41.16
C ALA A 181 4.95 3.48 -41.60
N HIS A 182 4.96 3.92 -42.84
CA HIS A 182 3.82 4.65 -43.40
C HIS A 182 2.65 3.69 -43.64
N ALA A 183 1.53 3.92 -42.96
CA ALA A 183 0.40 2.97 -42.96
C ALA A 183 -0.26 2.77 -44.36
N GLY A 184 -0.15 3.74 -45.24
CA GLY A 184 -0.71 3.64 -46.59
C GLY A 184 0.26 3.16 -47.68
N ASN A 185 1.57 3.49 -47.55
CA ASN A 185 2.54 3.19 -48.60
C ASN A 185 3.29 1.87 -48.39
N GLU A 186 3.75 1.61 -47.18
CA GLU A 186 4.60 0.45 -46.87
C GLU A 186 4.25 -0.20 -45.53
N PRO A 187 2.95 -0.50 -45.26
CA PRO A 187 2.53 -1.01 -43.94
C PRO A 187 3.25 -2.32 -43.56
N GLN A 188 3.59 -3.15 -44.56
CA GLN A 188 4.29 -4.43 -44.38
C GLN A 188 5.71 -4.29 -43.81
N LYS A 189 6.30 -3.11 -43.84
CA LYS A 189 7.61 -2.82 -43.23
C LYS A 189 7.50 -2.50 -41.72
N GLY A 190 6.25 -2.25 -41.25
CA GLY A 190 5.96 -1.93 -39.85
C GLY A 190 5.69 -3.17 -38.99
N ARG A 191 5.67 -2.94 -37.68
CA ARG A 191 5.15 -3.86 -36.66
C ARG A 191 4.34 -3.01 -35.68
N SER A 192 3.05 -3.27 -35.61
CA SER A 192 2.13 -2.45 -34.81
C SER A 192 2.14 -2.83 -33.34
N ALA A 193 2.73 -2.01 -32.49
CA ALA A 193 2.66 -2.19 -31.03
C ALA A 193 1.23 -2.16 -30.51
N ILE A 194 0.33 -1.36 -31.12
CA ILE A 194 -1.09 -1.32 -30.72
C ILE A 194 -1.81 -2.62 -31.10
N THR A 195 -1.48 -3.24 -32.22
CA THR A 195 -2.09 -4.52 -32.59
C THR A 195 -1.66 -5.64 -31.65
N GLU A 196 -0.36 -5.69 -31.31
CA GLU A 196 0.14 -6.62 -30.30
C GLU A 196 -0.55 -6.40 -28.94
N LEU A 197 -0.66 -5.15 -28.48
CA LEU A 197 -1.43 -4.82 -27.29
C LEU A 197 -2.89 -5.31 -27.37
N GLY A 198 -3.52 -5.21 -28.55
CA GLY A 198 -4.88 -5.71 -28.74
C GLY A 198 -5.00 -7.22 -28.47
N HIS A 199 -4.04 -8.03 -28.91
CA HIS A 199 -3.97 -9.46 -28.59
C HIS A 199 -3.80 -9.69 -27.09
N TRP A 200 -2.93 -8.92 -26.44
CA TRP A 200 -2.72 -9.00 -25.01
C TRP A 200 -3.95 -8.62 -24.19
N ILE A 201 -4.71 -7.60 -24.61
CA ILE A 201 -5.96 -7.20 -23.94
C ILE A 201 -6.93 -8.40 -23.89
N LEU A 202 -7.10 -9.10 -25.00
CA LEU A 202 -8.00 -10.26 -25.05
C LEU A 202 -7.47 -11.41 -24.18
N ALA A 203 -6.18 -11.71 -24.25
CA ALA A 203 -5.56 -12.75 -23.45
C ALA A 203 -5.64 -12.46 -21.93
N ILE A 204 -5.34 -11.25 -21.52
CA ILE A 204 -5.40 -10.84 -20.11
C ILE A 204 -6.84 -10.88 -19.57
N ASN A 205 -7.81 -10.39 -20.34
CA ASN A 205 -9.20 -10.44 -19.90
C ASN A 205 -9.72 -11.88 -19.72
N ALA A 206 -9.21 -12.83 -20.51
CA ALA A 206 -9.58 -14.24 -20.39
C ALA A 206 -9.06 -14.91 -19.09
N LEU A 207 -8.09 -14.31 -18.41
CA LEU A 207 -7.57 -14.82 -17.13
C LEU A 207 -8.45 -14.42 -15.93
N THR A 208 -9.40 -13.52 -16.10
CA THR A 208 -10.34 -13.16 -15.03
C THR A 208 -11.24 -14.34 -14.69
N ASN A 209 -11.26 -14.71 -13.42
CA ASN A 209 -12.09 -15.76 -12.87
C ASN A 209 -12.94 -15.22 -11.72
N PHE A 210 -14.19 -14.93 -11.99
CA PHE A 210 -15.12 -14.41 -10.97
C PHE A 210 -15.51 -15.46 -9.92
N GLU A 211 -15.41 -16.74 -10.24
CA GLU A 211 -15.74 -17.81 -9.27
C GLU A 211 -14.68 -17.90 -8.16
N SER A 212 -13.40 -17.84 -8.51
CA SER A 212 -12.31 -17.73 -7.52
C SER A 212 -12.17 -16.31 -6.96
N GLY A 213 -12.78 -15.32 -7.61
CA GLY A 213 -12.68 -13.92 -7.29
C GLY A 213 -11.40 -13.25 -7.80
N THR A 214 -10.63 -13.91 -8.66
CA THR A 214 -9.44 -13.34 -9.30
C THR A 214 -9.84 -12.46 -10.46
N THR A 215 -9.37 -11.23 -10.48
CA THR A 215 -9.75 -10.24 -11.50
C THR A 215 -8.52 -9.52 -12.05
N LEU A 216 -8.52 -9.34 -13.37
CA LEU A 216 -7.52 -8.55 -14.08
C LEU A 216 -8.23 -7.38 -14.78
N ASN A 217 -7.74 -6.18 -14.55
CA ASN A 217 -8.28 -4.97 -15.15
C ASN A 217 -7.17 -4.18 -15.84
N ILE A 218 -7.31 -3.99 -17.16
CA ILE A 218 -6.45 -3.09 -17.91
C ILE A 218 -7.05 -1.70 -17.78
N GLY A 219 -6.52 -0.90 -16.85
CA GLY A 219 -7.09 0.39 -16.47
C GLY A 219 -6.54 1.57 -17.28
N ILE A 220 -5.35 1.42 -17.87
CA ILE A 220 -4.69 2.46 -18.66
C ILE A 220 -4.09 1.83 -19.92
N VAL A 221 -4.30 2.48 -21.06
CA VAL A 221 -3.69 2.12 -22.35
C VAL A 221 -3.23 3.40 -23.03
N GLU A 222 -2.01 3.40 -23.53
CA GLU A 222 -1.42 4.49 -24.31
C GLU A 222 -0.72 3.94 -25.54
N GLY A 223 -0.71 4.67 -26.66
CA GLY A 223 0.05 4.25 -27.84
C GLY A 223 -0.21 5.04 -29.11
N GLY A 224 0.75 4.94 -30.03
CA GLY A 224 0.70 5.57 -31.35
C GLY A 224 0.95 7.08 -31.32
N ASN A 225 1.34 7.65 -32.48
CA ASN A 225 1.64 9.06 -32.62
C ASN A 225 0.88 9.71 -33.79
N GLY A 226 0.19 8.94 -34.63
CA GLY A 226 -0.55 9.45 -35.79
C GLY A 226 -1.27 8.38 -36.56
N ALA A 227 -2.45 8.68 -37.08
CA ALA A 227 -3.32 7.74 -37.77
C ALA A 227 -2.71 7.12 -39.04
N ASN A 228 -1.77 7.81 -39.69
CA ASN A 228 -1.09 7.35 -40.90
C ASN A 228 0.27 6.70 -40.64
N ILE A 229 0.58 6.35 -39.40
CA ILE A 229 1.82 5.72 -38.99
C ILE A 229 1.50 4.40 -38.28
N VAL A 230 2.16 3.30 -38.69
CA VAL A 230 2.15 2.04 -37.93
C VAL A 230 2.81 2.32 -36.58
N PRO A 231 2.12 2.13 -35.44
CA PRO A 231 2.62 2.55 -34.13
C PRO A 231 3.80 1.69 -33.67
N ALA A 232 4.91 2.35 -33.33
CA ALA A 232 6.11 1.71 -32.81
C ALA A 232 6.09 1.49 -31.31
N HIS A 233 5.17 2.14 -30.59
CA HIS A 233 5.07 2.04 -29.13
C HIS A 233 3.60 1.96 -28.69
N ALA A 234 3.37 1.14 -27.69
CA ALA A 234 2.14 1.12 -26.89
C ALA A 234 2.49 0.69 -25.47
N SER A 235 1.62 1.00 -24.52
CA SER A 235 1.75 0.51 -23.14
C SER A 235 0.39 0.24 -22.52
N ALA A 236 0.38 -0.62 -21.51
CA ALA A 236 -0.79 -0.91 -20.69
C ALA A 236 -0.41 -0.99 -19.21
N VAL A 237 -1.35 -0.61 -18.34
CA VAL A 237 -1.25 -0.86 -16.90
C VAL A 237 -2.39 -1.78 -16.49
N VAL A 238 -2.02 -2.89 -15.85
CA VAL A 238 -2.94 -3.96 -15.42
C VAL A 238 -2.96 -4.02 -13.90
N ASP A 239 -4.15 -3.94 -13.30
CA ASP A 239 -4.39 -4.23 -11.88
C ASP A 239 -4.88 -5.67 -11.76
N VAL A 240 -4.26 -6.44 -10.88
CA VAL A 240 -4.60 -7.83 -10.60
C VAL A 240 -5.00 -7.98 -9.15
N ARG A 241 -6.13 -8.64 -8.90
CA ARG A 241 -6.63 -8.97 -7.56
C ARG A 241 -6.85 -10.46 -7.44
N PHE A 242 -6.39 -11.08 -6.35
CA PHE A 242 -6.45 -12.52 -6.14
C PHE A 242 -6.62 -12.88 -4.66
N TRP A 243 -7.19 -14.05 -4.39
CA TRP A 243 -7.23 -14.63 -3.04
C TRP A 243 -6.12 -15.64 -2.83
N ASP A 244 -5.72 -16.35 -3.87
CA ASP A 244 -4.74 -17.43 -3.82
C ASP A 244 -3.43 -17.01 -4.51
N ASN A 245 -2.32 -17.13 -3.81
CA ASN A 245 -1.00 -16.87 -4.37
C ASN A 245 -0.65 -17.81 -5.53
N GLN A 246 -1.22 -19.01 -5.57
CA GLN A 246 -1.01 -19.92 -6.69
C GLN A 246 -1.61 -19.37 -7.98
N GLU A 247 -2.82 -18.79 -7.91
CA GLU A 247 -3.42 -18.12 -9.07
C GLU A 247 -2.58 -16.91 -9.51
N TYR A 248 -2.04 -16.15 -8.56
CA TYR A 248 -1.13 -15.05 -8.88
C TYR A 248 0.10 -15.54 -9.66
N HIS A 249 0.76 -16.60 -9.20
CA HIS A 249 1.92 -17.16 -9.91
C HIS A 249 1.56 -17.68 -11.30
N GLN A 250 0.39 -18.30 -11.47
CA GLN A 250 -0.09 -18.73 -12.80
C GLN A 250 -0.31 -17.54 -13.74
N ILE A 251 -0.83 -16.43 -13.24
CA ILE A 251 -0.99 -15.19 -14.02
C ILE A 251 0.39 -14.64 -14.42
N ASP A 252 1.33 -14.56 -13.48
CA ASP A 252 2.68 -14.09 -13.74
C ASP A 252 3.39 -14.93 -14.82
N ASP A 253 3.36 -16.25 -14.68
CA ASP A 253 3.88 -17.20 -15.69
C ASP A 253 3.22 -17.04 -17.05
N HIS A 254 1.90 -16.80 -17.08
CA HIS A 254 1.17 -16.59 -18.33
C HIS A 254 1.59 -15.30 -19.03
N LEU A 255 1.71 -14.20 -18.28
CA LEU A 255 2.17 -12.92 -18.83
C LEU A 255 3.62 -13.01 -19.35
N LEU A 256 4.49 -13.72 -18.64
CA LEU A 256 5.87 -13.98 -19.10
C LEU A 256 5.86 -14.82 -20.39
N THR A 257 5.02 -15.85 -20.48
CA THR A 257 4.89 -16.67 -21.68
C THR A 257 4.42 -15.87 -22.90
N LEU A 258 3.45 -14.94 -22.69
CA LEU A 258 3.01 -14.03 -23.76
C LEU A 258 4.15 -13.13 -24.23
N ALA A 259 5.00 -12.64 -23.31
CA ALA A 259 6.15 -11.80 -23.66
C ALA A 259 7.21 -12.52 -24.49
N GLU A 260 7.38 -13.83 -24.28
CA GLU A 260 8.32 -14.66 -25.05
C GLU A 260 7.81 -14.99 -26.47
N ARG A 261 6.51 -14.90 -26.72
CA ARG A 261 5.88 -15.31 -27.98
C ARG A 261 4.96 -14.22 -28.54
N PRO A 262 5.51 -13.10 -29.01
CA PRO A 262 4.70 -12.04 -29.59
C PRO A 262 3.94 -12.55 -30.85
N HIS A 263 2.77 -11.97 -31.08
CA HIS A 263 1.92 -12.32 -32.24
C HIS A 263 2.40 -11.68 -33.53
N LEU A 264 3.18 -10.58 -33.47
CA LEU A 264 3.61 -9.79 -34.64
C LEU A 264 5.14 -9.73 -34.80
#